data_32a00ed848439086dfd8307990efc77e
#
_entry.id   32a00ed848439086dfd8307990efc77e
#
_cell.length_a   1.000
_cell.length_b   1.000
_cell.length_c   1.000
_cell.angle_alpha   90.00
_cell.angle_beta   90.00
_cell.angle_gamma   90.00
#
_symmetry.space_group_name_H-M   'P 1'
#
loop_
_entity.id
_entity.type
_entity.pdbx_description
1 polymer ?
#
loop_
_entity_poly.entity_id
_entity_poly.type
_entity_poly.pdbx_seq_one_letter_code
_entity_poly.pdbx_strand_id
1 'polypeptide(L)'
;RRVNVKLTVIGCAGGYPYQDRATSSYLIQNSEGGHPILLDAGSGSLRSLEKIIDPTLVKTLIVSHDHADHTADVGALQHVAMLRQSQVPSTPLTIYCHDQSQYAKLLMENESNHLQYYGSKTVIHDQSYVIRFQKTNHPIECYAMRIQEMETQKVIVYTADSAWSEDLVEFSSGADLLLADCNFLDEEGENDLHMTASQ
;
A
#
# COMPACT_ATOMS: atom_id res chain seq x y z
N ARG A 1 -10.61 -5.13 25.96
CA ARG A 1 -10.40 -5.86 24.68
C ARG A 1 -8.97 -5.60 24.25
N ARG A 2 -8.35 -6.60 23.61
CA ARG A 2 -6.97 -6.47 23.12
C ARG A 2 -7.05 -5.96 21.69
N VAL A 3 -6.53 -4.77 21.40
CA VAL A 3 -6.41 -4.25 20.04
C VAL A 3 -5.49 -5.18 19.24
N ASN A 4 -5.94 -5.60 18.08
CA ASN A 4 -5.15 -6.41 17.16
C ASN A 4 -5.07 -5.71 15.81
N VAL A 5 -3.88 -5.51 15.31
CA VAL A 5 -3.63 -5.11 13.93
C VAL A 5 -3.48 -6.36 13.09
N LYS A 6 -4.21 -6.43 12.01
CA LYS A 6 -4.18 -7.53 11.05
C LYS A 6 -3.68 -7.03 9.70
N LEU A 7 -2.63 -7.64 9.18
CA LEU A 7 -2.23 -7.54 7.79
C LEU A 7 -2.83 -8.73 7.02
N THR A 8 -3.46 -8.44 5.89
CA THR A 8 -3.94 -9.47 4.95
C THR A 8 -3.29 -9.24 3.59
N VAL A 9 -2.61 -10.24 3.06
CA VAL A 9 -2.04 -10.21 1.71
C VAL A 9 -3.20 -10.40 0.73
N ILE A 10 -3.51 -9.35 -0.04
CA ILE A 10 -4.54 -9.39 -1.10
C ILE A 10 -3.91 -9.89 -2.40
N GLY A 11 -2.68 -9.46 -2.68
CA GLY A 11 -1.89 -9.90 -3.80
C GLY A 11 -0.40 -9.69 -3.55
N CYS A 12 0.43 -10.59 -4.09
CA CYS A 12 1.89 -10.57 -3.96
C CYS A 12 2.61 -11.18 -5.18
N ALA A 13 1.93 -11.29 -6.32
CA ALA A 13 2.60 -11.67 -7.56
C ALA A 13 3.44 -10.48 -8.07
N GLY A 14 4.67 -10.74 -8.51
CA GLY A 14 5.55 -9.71 -9.08
C GLY A 14 5.24 -9.45 -10.55
N GLY A 15 5.23 -8.18 -10.96
CA GLY A 15 5.13 -7.69 -12.33
C GLY A 15 3.77 -7.90 -13.02
N TYR A 16 3.10 -9.03 -12.85
CA TYR A 16 1.80 -9.33 -13.45
C TYR A 16 1.04 -10.40 -12.66
N PRO A 17 -0.31 -10.46 -12.77
CA PRO A 17 -1.10 -11.50 -12.10
C PRO A 17 -0.70 -12.88 -12.62
N TYR A 18 -0.52 -13.82 -11.71
CA TYR A 18 -0.19 -15.20 -12.08
C TYR A 18 -1.16 -16.18 -11.43
N GLN A 19 -1.79 -17.03 -12.23
CA GLN A 19 -2.85 -17.95 -11.82
C GLN A 19 -3.97 -17.16 -11.08
N ASP A 20 -4.29 -17.52 -9.83
CA ASP A 20 -5.31 -16.85 -9.02
C ASP A 20 -4.73 -15.74 -8.11
N ARG A 21 -3.46 -15.36 -8.29
CA ARG A 21 -2.77 -14.35 -7.46
C ARG A 21 -2.79 -12.99 -8.16
N ALA A 22 -3.27 -12.00 -7.44
CA ALA A 22 -3.14 -10.59 -7.81
C ALA A 22 -1.71 -10.10 -7.58
N THR A 23 -1.35 -8.99 -8.20
CA THR A 23 -0.11 -8.28 -7.92
C THR A 23 -0.22 -7.48 -6.61
N SER A 24 0.81 -6.72 -6.27
CA SER A 24 1.00 -6.08 -4.96
C SER A 24 -0.24 -5.35 -4.44
N SER A 25 -0.78 -5.83 -3.33
CA SER A 25 -1.83 -5.16 -2.56
C SER A 25 -1.95 -5.77 -1.17
N TYR A 26 -1.99 -4.93 -0.14
CA TYR A 26 -1.97 -5.37 1.25
C TYR A 26 -2.98 -4.59 2.08
N LEU A 27 -3.83 -5.29 2.82
CA LEU A 27 -4.90 -4.72 3.63
C LEU A 27 -4.51 -4.70 5.10
N ILE A 28 -4.56 -3.53 5.73
CA ILE A 28 -4.34 -3.35 7.17
C ILE A 28 -5.67 -3.03 7.83
N GLN A 29 -6.00 -3.77 8.88
CA GLN A 29 -7.23 -3.62 9.65
C GLN A 29 -6.94 -3.57 11.16
N ASN A 30 -7.73 -2.79 11.89
CA ASN A 30 -7.72 -2.72 13.34
C ASN A 30 -9.00 -3.36 13.91
N SER A 31 -8.89 -4.16 14.95
CA SER A 31 -10.03 -4.87 15.57
C SER A 31 -10.99 -3.95 16.34
N GLU A 32 -10.53 -2.78 16.77
CA GLU A 32 -11.34 -1.84 17.56
C GLU A 32 -12.12 -0.83 16.68
N GLY A 33 -12.05 -0.96 15.38
CA GLY A 33 -12.71 -0.10 14.43
C GLY A 33 -11.72 0.80 13.66
N GLY A 34 -12.24 1.75 12.93
CA GLY A 34 -11.50 2.51 11.94
C GLY A 34 -11.65 1.91 10.56
N HIS A 35 -11.28 2.67 9.55
CA HIS A 35 -11.34 2.19 8.18
C HIS A 35 -10.10 1.35 7.85
N PRO A 36 -10.27 0.27 7.08
CA PRO A 36 -9.13 -0.46 6.52
C PRO A 36 -8.26 0.46 5.65
N ILE A 37 -6.95 0.30 5.78
CA ILE A 37 -5.97 0.94 4.90
C ILE A 37 -5.52 -0.09 3.87
N LEU A 38 -5.52 0.29 2.59
CA LEU A 38 -4.97 -0.50 1.50
C LEU A 38 -3.62 0.08 1.08
N LEU A 39 -2.61 -0.75 1.01
CA LEU A 39 -1.30 -0.42 0.45
C LEU A 39 -1.22 -1.04 -0.93
N ASP A 40 -1.06 -0.22 -1.94
CA ASP A 40 -1.11 -0.55 -3.36
C ASP A 40 -2.41 -1.24 -3.81
N ALA A 41 -2.72 -1.12 -5.09
CA ALA A 41 -3.85 -1.76 -5.73
C ALA A 41 -3.45 -2.23 -7.13
N GLY A 42 -2.61 -3.25 -7.16
CA GLY A 42 -2.13 -3.84 -8.39
C GLY A 42 -3.18 -4.69 -9.11
N SER A 43 -2.80 -5.24 -10.23
CA SER A 43 -3.70 -5.96 -11.12
C SER A 43 -4.36 -7.17 -10.46
N GLY A 44 -5.70 -7.24 -10.52
CA GLY A 44 -6.52 -8.29 -9.92
C GLY A 44 -6.76 -8.14 -8.42
N SER A 45 -6.22 -7.09 -7.79
CA SER A 45 -6.34 -6.85 -6.36
C SER A 45 -7.78 -6.55 -5.93
N LEU A 46 -8.54 -5.80 -6.71
CA LEU A 46 -9.95 -5.51 -6.41
C LEU A 46 -10.79 -6.78 -6.32
N ARG A 47 -10.64 -7.70 -7.28
CA ARG A 47 -11.31 -9.02 -7.25
C ARG A 47 -10.92 -9.85 -6.04
N SER A 48 -9.65 -9.80 -5.64
CA SER A 48 -9.16 -10.51 -4.46
C SER A 48 -9.66 -9.87 -3.17
N LEU A 49 -9.71 -8.55 -3.11
CA LEU A 49 -10.22 -7.77 -1.98
C LEU A 49 -11.70 -8.07 -1.70
N GLU A 50 -12.54 -8.15 -2.75
CA GLU A 50 -13.97 -8.47 -2.63
C GLU A 50 -14.25 -9.82 -1.98
N LYS A 51 -13.32 -10.75 -2.03
CA LYS A 51 -13.45 -12.04 -1.33
C LYS A 51 -13.21 -11.93 0.18
N ILE A 52 -12.62 -10.85 0.63
CA ILE A 52 -12.18 -10.62 2.02
C ILE A 52 -13.10 -9.63 2.74
N ILE A 53 -13.35 -8.48 2.10
CA ILE A 53 -14.22 -7.42 2.62
C ILE A 53 -14.97 -6.73 1.48
N ASP A 54 -16.02 -5.97 1.81
CA ASP A 54 -16.62 -5.02 0.87
C ASP A 54 -15.59 -3.91 0.56
N PRO A 55 -15.17 -3.71 -0.70
CA PRO A 55 -14.17 -2.71 -1.05
C PRO A 55 -14.57 -1.28 -0.68
N THR A 56 -15.86 -0.99 -0.51
CA THR A 56 -16.37 0.32 -0.08
C THR A 56 -15.98 0.67 1.35
N LEU A 57 -15.54 -0.31 2.15
CA LEU A 57 -15.02 -0.09 3.50
C LEU A 57 -13.62 0.52 3.49
N VAL A 58 -12.86 0.35 2.41
CA VAL A 58 -11.55 0.99 2.24
C VAL A 58 -11.75 2.48 2.04
N LYS A 59 -11.18 3.30 2.93
CA LYS A 59 -11.25 4.76 2.87
C LYS A 59 -9.91 5.43 2.66
N THR A 60 -8.83 4.65 2.79
CA THR A 60 -7.46 5.09 2.58
C THR A 60 -6.74 4.07 1.71
N LEU A 61 -6.27 4.52 0.55
CA LEU A 61 -5.34 3.81 -0.32
C LEU A 61 -4.04 4.60 -0.38
N ILE A 62 -2.91 3.93 -0.20
CA ILE A 62 -1.59 4.54 -0.34
C ILE A 62 -0.85 3.79 -1.44
N VAL A 63 -0.49 4.51 -2.49
CA VAL A 63 0.23 3.96 -3.65
C VAL A 63 1.72 4.23 -3.45
N SER A 64 2.53 3.17 -3.48
CA SER A 64 3.98 3.26 -3.25
C SER A 64 4.72 3.89 -4.42
N HIS A 65 4.37 3.52 -5.65
CA HIS A 65 4.96 4.02 -6.89
C HIS A 65 4.07 3.71 -8.11
N ASP A 66 4.48 4.20 -9.28
CA ASP A 66 3.65 4.24 -10.49
C ASP A 66 3.68 2.95 -11.35
N HIS A 67 4.38 1.89 -10.99
CA HIS A 67 4.36 0.65 -11.77
C HIS A 67 2.96 0.02 -11.79
N ALA A 68 2.62 -0.61 -12.92
CA ALA A 68 1.28 -1.12 -13.16
C ALA A 68 0.86 -2.25 -12.20
N ASP A 69 1.81 -3.04 -11.73
CA ASP A 69 1.58 -4.10 -10.74
C ASP A 69 1.31 -3.58 -9.32
N HIS A 70 1.41 -2.26 -9.11
CA HIS A 70 1.01 -1.55 -7.89
C HIS A 70 -0.21 -0.64 -8.08
N THR A 71 -0.58 -0.32 -9.33
CA THR A 71 -1.58 0.71 -9.62
C THR A 71 -2.76 0.27 -10.48
N ALA A 72 -2.70 -0.87 -11.17
CA ALA A 72 -3.64 -1.23 -12.24
C ALA A 72 -5.13 -1.22 -11.81
N ASP A 73 -5.46 -1.56 -10.57
CA ASP A 73 -6.84 -1.62 -10.08
C ASP A 73 -7.26 -0.34 -9.31
N VAL A 74 -6.39 0.68 -9.17
CA VAL A 74 -6.74 1.93 -8.47
C VAL A 74 -7.94 2.62 -9.12
N GLY A 75 -7.96 2.73 -10.46
CA GLY A 75 -9.09 3.30 -11.19
C GLY A 75 -10.39 2.52 -10.99
N ALA A 76 -10.32 1.20 -10.93
CA ALA A 76 -11.48 0.35 -10.64
C ALA A 76 -12.00 0.57 -9.20
N LEU A 77 -11.11 0.72 -8.23
CA LEU A 77 -11.47 1.03 -6.84
C LEU A 77 -12.13 2.41 -6.72
N GLN A 78 -11.64 3.42 -7.47
CA GLN A 78 -12.30 4.72 -7.58
C GLN A 78 -13.73 4.61 -8.11
N HIS A 79 -13.97 3.77 -9.12
CA HIS A 79 -15.29 3.51 -9.65
C HIS A 79 -16.20 2.86 -8.60
N VAL A 80 -15.72 1.91 -7.83
CA VAL A 80 -16.49 1.31 -6.72
C VAL A 80 -16.91 2.40 -5.73
N ALA A 81 -15.98 3.26 -5.30
CA ALA A 81 -16.28 4.35 -4.38
C ALA A 81 -17.37 5.28 -4.95
N MET A 82 -17.25 5.69 -6.22
CA MET A 82 -18.20 6.57 -6.90
C MET A 82 -19.59 5.95 -7.05
N LEU A 83 -19.69 4.71 -7.54
CA LEU A 83 -20.94 4.04 -7.79
C LEU A 83 -21.71 3.73 -6.50
N ARG A 84 -21.01 3.42 -5.44
CA ARG A 84 -21.62 3.11 -4.13
C ARG A 84 -22.03 4.36 -3.36
N GLN A 85 -21.26 5.45 -3.47
CA GLN A 85 -21.62 6.71 -2.80
C GLN A 85 -22.94 7.28 -3.30
N SER A 86 -23.27 7.06 -4.57
CA SER A 86 -24.58 7.45 -5.12
C SER A 86 -25.76 6.69 -4.48
N GLN A 87 -25.52 5.55 -3.85
CA GLN A 87 -26.53 4.72 -3.20
C GLN A 87 -26.60 4.94 -1.70
N VAL A 88 -25.46 5.11 -1.04
CA VAL A 88 -25.35 5.35 0.41
C VAL A 88 -24.25 6.37 0.67
N PRO A 89 -24.57 7.57 1.18
CA PRO A 89 -23.54 8.54 1.53
C PRO A 89 -22.50 7.92 2.46
N SER A 90 -21.26 7.98 2.10
CA SER A 90 -20.15 7.41 2.86
C SER A 90 -18.94 8.35 2.83
N THR A 91 -17.99 8.14 3.73
CA THR A 91 -16.70 8.83 3.68
C THR A 91 -16.02 8.56 2.34
N PRO A 92 -15.52 9.59 1.63
CA PRO A 92 -14.78 9.42 0.39
C PRO A 92 -13.57 8.51 0.53
N LEU A 93 -13.17 7.87 -0.57
CA LEU A 93 -11.87 7.21 -0.67
C LEU A 93 -10.78 8.28 -0.82
N THR A 94 -9.83 8.31 0.09
CA THR A 94 -8.62 9.13 -0.04
C THR A 94 -7.50 8.30 -0.61
N ILE A 95 -6.93 8.75 -1.74
CA ILE A 95 -5.81 8.10 -2.41
C ILE A 95 -4.58 8.97 -2.20
N TYR A 96 -3.55 8.39 -1.61
CA TYR A 96 -2.25 9.02 -1.45
C TYR A 96 -1.29 8.52 -2.52
N CYS A 97 -0.73 9.43 -3.31
CA CYS A 97 0.36 9.18 -4.25
C CYS A 97 1.58 10.02 -3.88
N HIS A 98 2.77 9.58 -4.25
CA HIS A 98 3.95 10.43 -4.06
C HIS A 98 3.86 11.71 -4.94
N ASP A 99 4.53 12.77 -4.53
CA ASP A 99 4.42 14.11 -5.15
C ASP A 99 4.98 14.18 -6.59
N GLN A 100 5.73 13.17 -7.02
CA GLN A 100 6.26 13.03 -8.39
C GLN A 100 5.43 12.07 -9.27
N SER A 101 4.33 11.52 -8.75
CA SER A 101 3.52 10.54 -9.48
C SER A 101 2.95 11.11 -10.78
N GLN A 102 3.21 10.41 -11.88
CA GLN A 102 2.56 10.67 -13.17
C GLN A 102 1.20 9.95 -13.24
N TYR A 103 1.09 8.80 -12.57
CA TYR A 103 -0.15 8.04 -12.49
C TYR A 103 -1.26 8.83 -11.80
N ALA A 104 -0.92 9.61 -10.77
CA ALA A 104 -1.86 10.48 -10.05
C ALA A 104 -2.64 11.41 -10.99
N LYS A 105 -2.05 11.84 -12.11
CA LYS A 105 -2.71 12.72 -13.11
C LYS A 105 -3.86 12.03 -13.86
N LEU A 106 -3.92 10.71 -13.82
CA LEU A 106 -4.97 9.90 -14.46
C LEU A 106 -6.15 9.65 -13.52
N LEU A 107 -5.98 9.94 -12.22
CA LEU A 107 -6.99 9.66 -11.22
C LEU A 107 -8.08 10.73 -11.20
N MET A 108 -9.30 10.27 -10.97
CA MET A 108 -10.44 11.16 -10.80
C MET A 108 -10.47 11.74 -9.39
N GLU A 109 -10.69 13.06 -9.30
CA GLU A 109 -10.98 13.73 -8.04
C GLU A 109 -12.42 14.27 -8.07
N ASN A 110 -13.23 13.89 -7.10
CA ASN A 110 -14.65 14.25 -7.00
C ASN A 110 -15.14 14.05 -5.55
N GLU A 111 -16.44 14.15 -5.31
CA GLU A 111 -17.03 13.96 -3.99
C GLU A 111 -16.80 12.57 -3.37
N SER A 112 -16.50 11.57 -4.19
CA SER A 112 -16.27 10.17 -3.77
C SER A 112 -14.80 9.81 -3.64
N ASN A 113 -13.91 10.57 -4.26
CA ASN A 113 -12.48 10.28 -4.38
C ASN A 113 -11.67 11.55 -4.15
N HIS A 114 -10.82 11.55 -3.15
CA HIS A 114 -9.88 12.62 -2.86
C HIS A 114 -8.46 12.17 -3.17
N LEU A 115 -7.69 13.01 -3.84
CA LEU A 115 -6.27 12.78 -4.09
C LEU A 115 -5.43 13.62 -3.12
N GLN A 116 -4.46 12.99 -2.50
CA GLN A 116 -3.48 13.62 -1.61
C GLN A 116 -2.07 13.22 -2.04
N TYR A 117 -1.10 14.09 -1.75
CA TYR A 117 0.29 13.83 -2.11
C TYR A 117 1.16 13.69 -0.88
N TYR A 118 2.20 12.84 -0.99
CA TYR A 118 3.18 12.65 0.05
C TYR A 118 4.62 12.62 -0.50
N GLY A 119 5.58 12.80 0.36
CA GLY A 119 7.02 12.61 0.13
C GLY A 119 7.70 12.19 1.42
N SER A 120 9.03 12.03 1.42
CA SER A 120 9.80 11.50 2.58
C SER A 120 9.58 12.23 3.90
N LYS A 121 9.20 13.52 3.86
CA LYS A 121 8.95 14.32 5.08
C LYS A 121 7.51 14.31 5.54
N THR A 122 6.62 13.71 4.77
CA THR A 122 5.19 13.67 5.08
C THR A 122 4.94 12.68 6.22
N VAL A 123 4.05 13.06 7.13
CA VAL A 123 3.47 12.18 8.13
C VAL A 123 1.97 12.21 7.96
N ILE A 124 1.38 11.06 7.65
CA ILE A 124 -0.08 10.91 7.58
C ILE A 124 -0.58 10.47 8.95
N HIS A 125 -1.61 11.15 9.45
CA HIS A 125 -2.39 10.73 10.60
C HIS A 125 -3.74 10.25 10.09
N ASP A 126 -3.95 8.95 10.06
CA ASP A 126 -5.21 8.33 9.63
C ASP A 126 -5.82 7.54 10.80
N GLN A 127 -6.81 8.15 11.44
CA GLN A 127 -7.57 7.60 12.56
C GLN A 127 -6.68 6.93 13.63
N SER A 128 -6.41 5.64 13.49
CA SER A 128 -5.64 4.83 14.43
C SER A 128 -4.17 4.70 14.06
N TYR A 129 -3.73 5.29 12.95
CA TYR A 129 -2.39 5.05 12.40
C TYR A 129 -1.60 6.33 12.19
N VAL A 130 -0.28 6.23 12.40
CA VAL A 130 0.70 7.22 11.95
C VAL A 130 1.57 6.58 10.89
N ILE A 131 1.63 7.20 9.71
CA ILE A 131 2.33 6.63 8.55
C ILE A 131 3.45 7.57 8.13
N ARG A 132 4.65 7.02 7.97
CA ARG A 132 5.85 7.70 7.50
C ARG A 132 6.41 7.01 6.28
N PHE A 133 7.23 7.74 5.53
CA PHE A 133 7.73 7.33 4.23
C PHE A 133 9.24 7.43 4.17
N GLN A 134 9.87 6.47 3.49
CA GLN A 134 11.28 6.46 3.13
C GLN A 134 11.41 6.18 1.65
N LYS A 135 12.09 7.05 0.91
CA LYS A 135 12.41 6.78 -0.48
C LYS A 135 13.27 5.52 -0.59
N THR A 136 12.95 4.65 -1.54
CA THR A 136 13.65 3.38 -1.77
C THR A 136 14.65 3.50 -2.91
N ASN A 137 15.53 2.51 -3.02
CA ASN A 137 16.42 2.35 -4.16
C ASN A 137 15.71 1.56 -5.26
N HIS A 138 15.02 2.30 -6.15
CA HIS A 138 14.23 1.75 -7.24
C HIS A 138 14.34 2.67 -8.47
N PRO A 139 14.22 2.15 -9.74
CA PRO A 139 14.42 2.95 -10.96
C PRO A 139 13.49 4.14 -11.12
N ILE A 140 12.29 4.07 -10.55
CA ILE A 140 11.36 5.20 -10.49
C ILE A 140 11.14 5.62 -9.04
N GLU A 141 10.52 6.79 -8.85
CA GLU A 141 10.19 7.29 -7.51
C GLU A 141 9.29 6.30 -6.79
N CYS A 142 9.80 5.72 -5.70
CA CYS A 142 9.15 4.69 -4.90
C CYS A 142 9.40 4.90 -3.42
N TYR A 143 8.44 4.53 -2.57
CA TYR A 143 8.52 4.77 -1.13
C TYR A 143 8.11 3.55 -0.31
N ALA A 144 8.98 3.18 0.63
CA ALA A 144 8.62 2.33 1.76
C ALA A 144 7.71 3.08 2.73
N MET A 145 6.89 2.33 3.45
CA MET A 145 5.89 2.85 4.39
C MET A 145 6.08 2.22 5.76
N ARG A 146 6.16 3.07 6.80
CA ARG A 146 6.17 2.65 8.20
C ARG A 146 4.85 3.05 8.83
N ILE A 147 4.03 2.07 9.17
CA ILE A 147 2.68 2.21 9.68
C ILE A 147 2.68 1.83 11.17
N GLN A 148 2.48 2.81 12.03
CA GLN A 148 2.40 2.62 13.48
C GLN A 148 0.95 2.73 13.93
N GLU A 149 0.45 1.69 14.59
CA GLU A 149 -0.85 1.73 15.25
C GLU A 149 -0.72 2.46 16.59
N MET A 150 -1.61 3.43 16.84
CA MET A 150 -1.41 4.42 17.90
C MET A 150 -1.67 3.90 19.31
N GLU A 151 -2.55 2.93 19.50
CA GLU A 151 -2.89 2.39 20.82
C GLU A 151 -1.88 1.34 21.29
N THR A 152 -1.58 0.38 20.42
CA THR A 152 -0.65 -0.72 20.74
C THR A 152 0.80 -0.38 20.49
N GLN A 153 1.05 0.71 19.75
CA GLN A 153 2.38 1.12 19.25
C GLN A 153 3.03 0.09 18.32
N LYS A 154 2.26 -0.90 17.82
CA LYS A 154 2.74 -1.90 16.87
C LYS A 154 3.06 -1.27 15.53
N VAL A 155 4.15 -1.72 14.94
CA VAL A 155 4.72 -1.17 13.72
C VAL A 155 4.77 -2.24 12.63
N ILE A 156 4.18 -1.91 11.48
CA ILE A 156 4.34 -2.64 10.22
C ILE A 156 5.21 -1.78 9.32
N VAL A 157 6.21 -2.39 8.66
CA VAL A 157 6.95 -1.75 7.58
C VAL A 157 6.70 -2.53 6.30
N TYR A 158 6.32 -1.83 5.25
CA TYR A 158 6.24 -2.30 3.88
C TYR A 158 7.34 -1.61 3.07
N THR A 159 8.25 -2.37 2.49
CA THR A 159 9.38 -1.79 1.74
C THR A 159 8.96 -1.23 0.40
N ALA A 160 7.80 -1.65 -0.14
CA ALA A 160 7.50 -1.54 -1.57
C ALA A 160 8.66 -2.15 -2.39
N ASP A 161 8.84 -1.75 -3.65
CA ASP A 161 9.95 -2.23 -4.47
C ASP A 161 11.25 -1.51 -4.11
N SER A 162 12.31 -2.25 -3.86
CA SER A 162 13.62 -1.71 -3.50
C SER A 162 14.74 -2.71 -3.68
N ALA A 163 15.84 -2.26 -4.22
CA ALA A 163 17.13 -2.89 -3.94
C ALA A 163 17.52 -2.64 -2.47
N TRP A 164 18.47 -3.41 -1.98
CA TRP A 164 18.95 -3.27 -0.62
C TRP A 164 19.60 -1.90 -0.37
N SER A 165 19.36 -1.30 0.81
CA SER A 165 20.02 -0.07 1.24
C SER A 165 20.05 0.04 2.76
N GLU A 166 21.10 0.68 3.30
CA GLU A 166 21.23 0.95 4.74
C GLU A 166 20.08 1.82 5.25
N ASP A 167 19.63 2.80 4.48
CA ASP A 167 18.50 3.67 4.84
C ASP A 167 17.22 2.86 5.05
N LEU A 168 17.00 1.81 4.25
CA LEU A 168 15.85 0.93 4.37
C LEU A 168 15.96 0.05 5.62
N VAL A 169 17.17 -0.42 5.95
CA VAL A 169 17.44 -1.17 7.19
C VAL A 169 17.15 -0.31 8.41
N GLU A 170 17.66 0.93 8.43
CA GLU A 170 17.39 1.87 9.52
C GLU A 170 15.89 2.18 9.65
N PHE A 171 15.23 2.47 8.55
CA PHE A 171 13.79 2.76 8.51
C PHE A 171 12.93 1.59 9.01
N SER A 172 13.38 0.35 8.77
CA SER A 172 12.69 -0.88 9.18
C SER A 172 13.00 -1.30 10.61
N SER A 173 13.99 -0.67 11.24
CA SER A 173 14.41 -1.03 12.59
C SER A 173 13.27 -0.95 13.60
N GLY A 174 13.15 -1.97 14.45
CA GLY A 174 12.12 -2.06 15.47
C GLY A 174 10.70 -2.29 14.94
N ALA A 175 10.53 -2.72 13.69
CA ALA A 175 9.24 -3.17 13.19
C ALA A 175 8.81 -4.48 13.87
N ASP A 176 7.52 -4.59 14.19
CA ASP A 176 6.93 -5.85 14.67
C ASP A 176 6.67 -6.80 13.49
N LEU A 177 6.44 -6.26 12.30
CA LEU A 177 6.27 -6.99 11.05
C LEU A 177 6.94 -6.23 9.91
N LEU A 178 7.81 -6.90 9.18
CA LEU A 178 8.42 -6.42 7.94
C LEU A 178 7.83 -7.19 6.75
N LEU A 179 7.29 -6.44 5.79
CA LEU A 179 6.87 -6.94 4.50
C LEU A 179 7.89 -6.42 3.48
N ALA A 180 8.84 -7.28 3.11
CA ALA A 180 9.98 -6.93 2.28
C ALA A 180 9.79 -7.38 0.83
N ASP A 181 10.25 -6.55 -0.11
CA ASP A 181 10.48 -6.96 -1.48
C ASP A 181 11.49 -8.12 -1.51
N CYS A 182 11.20 -9.15 -2.26
CA CYS A 182 12.10 -10.27 -2.51
C CYS A 182 11.75 -10.89 -3.87
N ASN A 183 12.24 -10.28 -4.94
CA ASN A 183 11.88 -10.69 -6.30
C ASN A 183 12.88 -11.67 -6.89
N PHE A 184 14.08 -11.79 -6.32
CA PHE A 184 15.15 -12.64 -6.82
C PHE A 184 15.57 -13.71 -5.83
N LEU A 185 15.99 -14.86 -6.38
CA LEU A 185 16.69 -15.89 -5.63
C LEU A 185 18.17 -15.49 -5.47
N ASP A 186 18.84 -16.03 -4.46
CA ASP A 186 20.26 -15.72 -4.18
C ASP A 186 21.18 -16.08 -5.34
N GLU A 187 20.84 -17.12 -6.10
CA GLU A 187 21.61 -17.56 -7.28
C GLU A 187 21.57 -16.54 -8.43
N GLU A 188 20.57 -15.65 -8.45
CA GLU A 188 20.45 -14.60 -9.47
C GLU A 188 21.36 -13.39 -9.18
N GLY A 189 21.91 -13.34 -7.96
CA GLY A 189 22.83 -12.31 -7.51
C GLY A 189 22.17 -10.99 -7.15
N GLU A 190 22.94 -10.13 -6.49
CA GLU A 190 22.52 -8.78 -6.12
C GLU A 190 22.32 -7.91 -7.37
N ASN A 191 21.36 -7.02 -7.30
CA ASN A 191 21.04 -6.06 -8.37
C ASN A 191 20.48 -4.76 -7.80
N ASP A 192 20.33 -3.73 -8.67
CA ASP A 192 19.88 -2.41 -8.29
C ASP A 192 18.35 -2.22 -8.41
N LEU A 193 17.57 -3.29 -8.56
CA LEU A 193 16.13 -3.23 -8.80
C LEU A 193 15.32 -3.75 -7.61
N HIS A 194 15.71 -4.91 -7.09
CA HIS A 194 14.99 -5.65 -6.05
C HIS A 194 15.97 -6.41 -5.16
N MET A 195 15.51 -6.78 -3.97
CA MET A 195 16.30 -7.60 -3.05
C MET A 195 16.26 -9.08 -3.43
N THR A 196 17.30 -9.81 -2.99
CA THR A 196 17.34 -11.27 -2.96
C THR A 196 16.83 -11.81 -1.62
N ALA A 197 16.66 -13.13 -1.52
CA ALA A 197 16.17 -13.76 -0.28
C ALA A 197 17.16 -13.63 0.89
N SER A 198 18.46 -13.42 0.63
CA SER A 198 19.51 -13.28 1.68
C SER A 198 19.72 -11.84 2.15
N GLN A 199 19.25 -10.87 1.41
CA GLN A 199 19.29 -9.45 1.78
C GLN A 199 18.13 -9.07 2.71
#